data_69445e84f3f6dfab74213dd2a17db502
#
_entry.id   69445e84f3f6dfab74213dd2a17db502
#
_cell.length_a   1.000
_cell.length_b   1.000
_cell.length_c   1.000
_cell.angle_alpha   90.00
_cell.angle_beta   90.00
_cell.angle_gamma   90.00
#
_symmetry.space_group_name_H-M   'P 1'
#
loop_
_entity.id
_entity.type
_entity.pdbx_description
1 polymer ?
#
loop_
_entity_poly.entity_id
_entity_poly.type
_entity_poly.pdbx_seq_one_letter_code
_entity_poly.pdbx_strand_id
1 'polypeptide(L)' 'MSRNSTVDALAVRVCRTIRTVRSEDEAWVALDRLVGQPGLERRSEVDAAAAFAAAKGWLAFGDAAADFALLLERAP' A
#
# COMPACT_ATOMS: atom_id res chain seq x y z
N MET A 1 -18.12 -0.57 -14.40
CA MET A 1 -17.89 -0.06 -14.19
C MET A 1 -17.39 0.92 -13.55
N SER A 2 -16.91 0.98 -12.74
CA SER A 2 -16.59 2.13 -12.09
C SER A 2 -15.14 2.39 -12.02
N ARG A 3 -14.77 3.63 -11.93
CA ARG A 3 -13.42 4.02 -11.78
C ARG A 3 -12.85 3.63 -10.48
N ASN A 4 -13.68 3.44 -9.46
CA ASN A 4 -13.22 3.02 -8.16
C ASN A 4 -12.63 1.62 -8.20
N SER A 5 -13.01 0.83 -9.19
CA SER A 5 -12.45 -0.49 -9.31
C SER A 5 -10.95 -0.47 -9.53
N THR A 6 -10.45 0.54 -10.24
CA THR A 6 -9.02 0.63 -10.49
C THR A 6 -8.25 0.93 -9.21
N VAL A 7 -8.77 1.86 -8.41
CA VAL A 7 -8.11 2.20 -7.15
C VAL A 7 -8.19 1.05 -6.18
N ASP A 8 -9.33 0.36 -6.14
CA ASP A 8 -9.48 -0.84 -5.33
C ASP A 8 -8.44 -1.87 -5.69
N ALA A 9 -8.27 -2.13 -6.97
CA ALA A 9 -7.32 -3.14 -7.42
C ALA A 9 -5.90 -2.75 -7.05
N LEU A 10 -5.57 -1.48 -7.18
CA LEU A 10 -4.24 -1.01 -6.80
C LEU A 10 -4.03 -1.10 -5.30
N ALA A 11 -5.06 -0.81 -4.52
CA ALA A 11 -4.94 -0.90 -3.07
C ALA A 11 -4.70 -2.33 -2.62
N VAL A 12 -5.39 -3.29 -3.23
CA VAL A 12 -5.17 -4.69 -2.94
C VAL A 12 -3.74 -5.08 -3.33
N ARG A 13 -3.28 -4.59 -4.47
CA ARG A 13 -1.93 -4.89 -4.92
C ARG A 13 -0.88 -4.31 -3.96
N VAL A 14 -1.11 -3.10 -3.46
CA VAL A 14 -0.21 -2.52 -2.47
C VAL A 14 -0.12 -3.43 -1.25
N CYS A 15 -1.26 -3.88 -0.74
CA CYS A 15 -1.25 -4.74 0.43
C CYS A 15 -0.50 -6.04 0.18
N ARG A 16 -0.72 -6.66 -0.97
CA ARG A 16 -0.05 -7.90 -1.31
C ARG A 16 1.44 -7.69 -1.52
N THR A 17 1.79 -6.56 -2.14
CA THR A 17 3.19 -6.27 -2.37
C THR A 17 3.92 -6.05 -1.06
N ILE A 18 3.29 -5.36 -0.11
CA ILE A 18 3.88 -5.19 1.21
C ILE A 18 4.18 -6.55 1.84
N ARG A 19 3.24 -7.48 1.75
CA ARG A 19 3.47 -8.81 2.30
C ARG A 19 4.66 -9.52 1.66
N THR A 20 4.86 -9.24 0.37
CA THR A 20 5.94 -9.89 -0.37
C THR A 20 7.29 -9.29 -0.04
N VAL A 21 7.37 -7.95 0.07
CA VAL A 21 8.66 -7.28 0.21
C VAL A 21 9.12 -7.14 1.65
N ARG A 22 8.20 -7.20 2.61
CA ARG A 22 8.61 -7.04 4.00
C ARG A 22 9.24 -8.32 4.51
N SER A 23 10.21 -8.17 5.41
CA SER A 23 10.78 -9.34 6.05
C SER A 23 9.99 -9.65 7.30
N GLU A 24 10.26 -10.79 7.90
CA GLU A 24 9.54 -11.21 9.10
C GLU A 24 9.72 -10.25 10.26
N ASP A 25 10.86 -9.58 10.28
CA ASP A 25 11.15 -8.68 11.38
C ASP A 25 10.66 -7.26 11.13
N GLU A 26 10.17 -6.98 9.94
CA GLU A 26 9.70 -5.65 9.61
C GLU A 26 8.21 -5.55 9.73
N ALA A 27 7.73 -4.57 10.51
CA ALA A 27 6.32 -4.26 10.53
C ALA A 27 6.01 -3.15 9.53
N TRP A 28 6.91 -2.19 9.44
CA TRP A 28 6.72 -1.01 8.60
C TRP A 28 7.51 -1.14 7.31
N VAL A 29 6.89 -0.77 6.19
CA VAL A 29 7.51 -0.84 4.88
C VAL A 29 7.50 0.54 4.27
N ALA A 30 8.65 0.97 3.78
CA ALA A 30 8.74 2.26 3.09
C ALA A 30 7.98 2.17 1.78
N LEU A 31 7.18 3.18 1.50
CA LEU A 31 6.37 3.18 0.28
C LEU A 31 7.25 3.18 -0.97
N ASP A 32 8.44 3.76 -0.88
CA ASP A 32 9.37 3.76 -2.01
C ASP A 32 9.75 2.35 -2.44
N ARG A 33 9.71 1.40 -1.53
CA ARG A 33 10.03 0.02 -1.88
C ARG A 33 8.97 -0.61 -2.78
N LEU A 34 7.80 -0.02 -2.82
CA LEU A 34 6.71 -0.54 -3.64
C LEU A 34 6.78 -0.03 -5.06
N VAL A 35 7.47 1.08 -5.26
CA VAL A 35 7.59 1.65 -6.60
C VAL A 35 8.47 0.73 -7.45
N GLY A 36 7.99 0.44 -8.64
CA GLY A 36 8.71 -0.47 -9.53
C GLY A 36 8.25 -1.91 -9.43
N GLN A 37 7.43 -2.24 -8.43
CA GLN A 37 6.86 -3.57 -8.36
C GLN A 37 5.76 -3.72 -9.42
N PRO A 38 5.46 -4.94 -9.83
CA PRO A 38 4.44 -5.13 -10.88
C PRO A 38 3.13 -4.45 -10.50
N GLY A 39 2.66 -3.59 -11.38
CA GLY A 39 1.42 -2.86 -11.16
C GLY A 39 1.54 -1.59 -10.35
N LEU A 40 2.73 -1.30 -9.83
CA LEU A 40 2.95 -0.12 -9.00
C LEU A 40 4.18 0.61 -9.52
N GLU A 41 4.04 1.25 -10.66
CA GLU A 41 5.20 1.79 -11.37
C GLU A 41 5.54 3.22 -11.01
N ARG A 42 4.56 3.95 -10.47
CA ARG A 42 4.77 5.35 -10.11
C ARG A 42 4.46 5.58 -8.65
N ARG A 43 5.23 6.48 -8.03
CA ARG A 43 4.98 6.82 -6.65
C ARG A 43 3.58 7.38 -6.46
N SER A 44 3.07 8.14 -7.43
CA SER A 44 1.72 8.70 -7.32
C SER A 44 0.67 7.61 -7.25
N GLU A 45 0.88 6.52 -7.97
CA GLU A 45 -0.05 5.39 -7.91
C GLU A 45 0.01 4.72 -6.54
N VAL A 46 1.22 4.54 -6.02
CA VAL A 46 1.40 3.96 -4.71
C VAL A 46 0.72 4.82 -3.65
N ASP A 47 0.93 6.13 -3.73
CA ASP A 47 0.34 7.04 -2.74
C ASP A 47 -1.17 7.01 -2.77
N ALA A 48 -1.75 7.05 -3.96
CA ALA A 48 -3.21 7.03 -4.09
C ALA A 48 -3.79 5.71 -3.59
N ALA A 49 -3.16 4.61 -3.96
CA ALA A 49 -3.63 3.29 -3.55
C ALA A 49 -3.46 3.10 -2.04
N ALA A 50 -2.35 3.59 -1.49
CA ALA A 50 -2.12 3.47 -0.06
C ALA A 50 -3.12 4.31 0.73
N ALA A 51 -3.44 5.51 0.23
CA ALA A 51 -4.44 6.34 0.89
C ALA A 51 -5.81 5.67 0.89
N PHE A 52 -6.16 5.04 -0.22
CA PHE A 52 -7.41 4.31 -0.31
C PHE A 52 -7.42 3.13 0.66
N ALA A 53 -6.32 2.40 0.70
CA ALA A 53 -6.21 1.25 1.61
C ALA A 53 -6.28 1.69 3.07
N ALA A 54 -5.66 2.83 3.39
CA ALA A 54 -5.72 3.35 4.75
C ALA A 54 -7.15 3.74 5.12
N ALA A 55 -7.89 4.31 4.19
CA ALA A 55 -9.29 4.66 4.43
C ALA A 55 -10.14 3.43 4.68
N LYS A 56 -9.76 2.29 4.10
CA LYS A 56 -10.46 1.03 4.31
C LYS A 56 -10.05 0.34 5.61
N GLY A 57 -9.04 0.86 6.30
CA GLY A 57 -8.53 0.21 7.50
C GLY A 57 -7.57 -0.91 7.21
N TRP A 58 -7.02 -0.98 6.01
CA TRP A 58 -6.08 -2.02 5.61
C TRP A 58 -4.64 -1.67 5.95
N LEU A 59 -4.34 -0.37 5.99
CA LEU A 59 -3.00 0.13 6.28
C LEU A 59 -3.06 1.25 7.30
N ALA A 60 -1.95 1.46 7.99
CA ALA A 60 -1.74 2.65 8.79
C ALA A 60 -0.47 3.31 8.30
N PHE A 61 -0.47 4.63 8.22
CA PHE A 61 0.73 5.38 7.85
C PHE A 61 1.53 5.68 9.11
N GLY A 62 2.86 5.68 8.96
CA GLY A 62 3.74 6.05 10.06
C GLY A 62 4.03 7.53 10.01
N ASP A 63 4.10 8.11 11.17
CA ASP A 63 4.57 9.42 11.33
C ASP A 63 4.07 10.46 10.44
N ALA A 64 4.59 11.62 10.57
CA ALA A 64 4.14 12.80 9.85
C ALA A 64 4.46 12.75 8.37
N ALA A 65 5.50 12.04 8.01
CA ALA A 65 5.93 12.02 6.60
C ALA A 65 5.09 11.08 5.75
N ALA A 66 4.38 10.16 6.38
CA ALA A 66 3.57 9.19 5.66
C ALA A 66 4.35 8.41 4.60
N ASP A 67 5.64 8.20 4.86
CA ASP A 67 6.50 7.47 3.92
C ASP A 67 6.53 5.99 4.18
N PHE A 68 6.01 5.55 5.32
CA PHE A 68 6.01 4.15 5.71
C PHE A 68 4.58 3.69 5.97
N ALA A 69 4.33 2.43 5.71
CA ALA A 69 3.00 1.86 5.93
C ALA A 69 3.10 0.58 6.72
N LEU A 70 2.10 0.36 7.56
CA LEU A 70 1.95 -0.85 8.33
C LEU A 70 0.69 -1.56 7.87
N LEU A 71 0.83 -2.84 7.53
CA LEU A 71 -0.31 -3.63 7.09
C LEU A 71 -1.13 -4.04 8.30
N LEU A 72 -2.43 -3.78 8.24
CA LEU A 72 -3.34 -4.09 9.34
C LEU A 72 -4.04 -5.41 9.10
N GLU A 73 -4.71 -5.90 10.12
CA GLU A 73 -5.34 -7.22 10.06
C GLU A 73 -6.45 -7.30 9.02
N ARG A 74 -7.09 -6.18 8.74
CA ARG A 74 -8.20 -6.17 7.79
C ARG A 74 -7.76 -6.23 6.35
N ALA A 75 -6.47 -6.09 6.09
CA ALA A 75 -5.98 -6.07 4.73
C ALA A 75 -6.27 -7.40 4.03
N PRO A 76 -6.60 -7.34 2.74
CA PRO A 76 -6.85 -8.55 1.97
C PRO A 76 -5.61 -9.39 1.77
#